data_8776e3993e1854aa7f94f08c5138cc2b
#
_entry.id   8776e3993e1854aa7f94f08c5138cc2b
#
_cell.length_a   1.000
_cell.length_b   1.000
_cell.length_c   1.000
_cell.angle_alpha   90.00
_cell.angle_beta   90.00
_cell.angle_gamma   90.00
#
_symmetry.space_group_name_H-M   'P 1'
#
loop_
_entity.id
_entity.type
_entity.pdbx_description
1 polymer ?
#
loop_
_entity_poly.entity_id
_entity_poly.type
_entity_poly.pdbx_seq_one_letter_code
_entity_poly.pdbx_strand_id
1 'polypeptide(L)'
;MKPIDLFMQFFRREGWIYAIGLTMLMAIDVAFLFVPQFIGNAIDTLSNNKEGLGTYIFYFILLFIIITILKVISRRTLLGSIRRMEYLFREILCSKALQVKTTYYEANGPGKVMALMTNDVTSLRVALGLGVMIIVDIIFYSIVGSIILIQKID
;
A
#
# COMPACT_ATOMS: atom_id res chain seq x y z
N MET A 1 1.87 -16.51 24.33
CA MET A 1 1.09 -15.61 23.46
C MET A 1 0.88 -16.32 22.13
N LYS A 2 -0.35 -16.38 21.66
CA LYS A 2 -0.63 -16.93 20.33
C LYS A 2 -0.22 -15.89 19.27
N PRO A 3 0.25 -16.27 18.09
CA PRO A 3 0.63 -15.32 17.04
C PRO A 3 -0.49 -14.34 16.68
N ILE A 4 -1.75 -14.76 16.82
CA ILE A 4 -2.94 -13.94 16.61
C ILE A 4 -3.01 -12.75 17.59
N ASP A 5 -2.57 -12.93 18.84
CA ASP A 5 -2.61 -11.86 19.85
C ASP A 5 -1.66 -10.70 19.49
N LEU A 6 -0.55 -11.01 18.82
CA LEU A 6 0.43 -10.02 18.35
C LEU A 6 -0.14 -9.18 17.19
N PHE A 7 -0.79 -9.85 16.24
CA PHE A 7 -1.49 -9.16 15.14
C PHE A 7 -2.61 -8.27 15.69
N MET A 8 -3.38 -8.76 16.66
CA MET A 8 -4.48 -8.01 17.26
C MET A 8 -3.99 -6.78 18.03
N GLN A 9 -2.86 -6.89 18.75
CA GLN A 9 -2.22 -5.74 19.39
C GLN A 9 -1.74 -4.68 18.41
N PHE A 10 -1.16 -5.10 17.29
CA PHE A 10 -0.74 -4.17 16.23
C PHE A 10 -1.96 -3.45 15.63
N PHE A 11 -2.98 -4.20 15.18
CA PHE A 11 -4.18 -3.60 14.60
C PHE A 11 -4.92 -2.68 15.56
N ARG A 12 -4.92 -2.95 16.84
CA ARG A 12 -5.53 -2.10 17.87
C ARG A 12 -4.76 -0.79 18.08
N ARG A 13 -3.42 -0.80 17.91
CA ARG A 13 -2.56 0.37 18.14
C ARG A 13 -2.34 1.21 16.88
N GLU A 14 -2.08 0.59 15.75
CA GLU A 14 -1.67 1.24 14.50
C GLU A 14 -2.68 1.05 13.36
N GLY A 15 -3.70 0.21 13.56
CA GLY A 15 -4.66 -0.16 12.52
C GLY A 15 -5.41 1.03 11.92
N TRP A 16 -5.67 2.06 12.72
CA TRP A 16 -6.33 3.26 12.25
C TRP A 16 -5.45 4.08 11.29
N ILE A 17 -4.14 4.17 11.55
CA ILE A 17 -3.18 4.84 10.66
C ILE A 17 -3.06 4.05 9.35
N TYR A 18 -3.04 2.71 9.47
CA TYR A 18 -3.03 1.82 8.32
C TYR A 18 -4.31 1.94 7.49
N ALA A 19 -5.47 2.02 8.12
CA ALA A 19 -6.75 2.23 7.46
C ALA A 19 -6.81 3.58 6.72
N ILE A 20 -6.31 4.66 7.33
CA ILE A 20 -6.19 5.97 6.66
C ILE A 20 -5.29 5.86 5.42
N GLY A 21 -4.14 5.20 5.54
CA GLY A 21 -3.26 5.00 4.39
C GLY A 21 -3.94 4.25 3.24
N LEU A 22 -4.74 3.22 3.55
CA LEU A 22 -5.52 2.47 2.55
C LEU A 22 -6.64 3.31 1.93
N THR A 23 -7.38 4.08 2.73
CA THR A 23 -8.44 4.96 2.20
C THR A 23 -7.86 6.07 1.31
N MET A 24 -6.71 6.62 1.66
CA MET A 24 -5.99 7.56 0.80
C MET A 24 -5.55 6.92 -0.51
N LEU A 25 -5.09 5.67 -0.48
CA LEU A 25 -4.71 4.93 -1.68
C LEU A 25 -5.91 4.74 -2.60
N MET A 26 -7.05 4.30 -2.07
CA MET A 26 -8.31 4.19 -2.83
C MET A 26 -8.76 5.53 -3.42
N ALA A 27 -8.66 6.63 -2.67
CA ALA A 27 -8.99 7.96 -3.16
C ALA A 27 -8.11 8.40 -4.35
N ILE A 28 -6.83 8.03 -4.31
CA ILE A 28 -5.88 8.27 -5.41
C ILE A 28 -6.27 7.45 -6.64
N ASP A 29 -6.65 6.18 -6.47
CA ASP A 29 -7.07 5.32 -7.57
C ASP A 29 -8.35 5.85 -8.22
N VAL A 30 -9.31 6.36 -7.44
CA VAL A 30 -10.49 7.07 -7.98
C VAL A 30 -10.07 8.29 -8.80
N ALA A 31 -9.16 9.11 -8.28
CA ALA A 31 -8.67 10.27 -9.02
C ALA A 31 -7.97 9.89 -10.34
N PHE A 32 -7.28 8.75 -10.36
CA PHE A 32 -6.61 8.24 -11.55
C PHE A 32 -7.59 7.85 -12.68
N LEU A 33 -8.83 7.48 -12.36
CA LEU A 33 -9.87 7.17 -13.34
C LEU A 33 -10.29 8.36 -14.20
N PHE A 34 -10.09 9.58 -13.71
CA PHE A 34 -10.40 10.79 -14.48
C PHE A 34 -9.30 11.13 -15.52
N VAL A 35 -8.11 10.55 -15.39
CA VAL A 35 -6.99 10.84 -16.31
C VAL A 35 -7.33 10.56 -17.77
N PRO A 36 -7.92 9.41 -18.16
CA PRO A 36 -8.31 9.16 -19.54
C PRO A 36 -9.34 10.16 -20.09
N GLN A 37 -10.25 10.64 -19.24
CA GLN A 37 -11.25 11.64 -19.65
C GLN A 37 -10.59 13.00 -19.95
N PHE A 38 -9.62 13.43 -19.13
CA PHE A 38 -8.84 14.64 -19.42
C PHE A 38 -8.06 14.54 -20.71
N ILE A 39 -7.47 13.38 -21.00
CA ILE A 39 -6.76 13.13 -22.26
C ILE A 39 -7.72 13.16 -23.44
N GLY A 40 -8.89 12.53 -23.33
CA GLY A 40 -9.92 12.56 -24.37
C GLY A 40 -10.37 13.99 -24.70
N ASN A 41 -10.72 14.75 -23.67
CA ASN A 41 -11.13 16.15 -23.82
C ASN A 41 -10.04 17.04 -24.45
N ALA A 42 -8.77 16.80 -24.12
CA ALA A 42 -7.65 17.51 -24.72
C ALA A 42 -7.50 17.20 -26.21
N ILE A 43 -7.66 15.91 -26.59
CA ILE A 43 -7.62 15.47 -28.00
C ILE A 43 -8.79 16.09 -28.78
N ASP A 44 -9.98 16.09 -28.26
CA ASP A 44 -11.19 16.67 -28.88
C ASP A 44 -11.05 18.19 -29.07
N THR A 45 -10.40 18.86 -28.10
CA THR A 45 -10.12 20.30 -28.20
C THR A 45 -9.11 20.60 -29.30
N LEU A 46 -8.07 19.77 -29.44
CA LEU A 46 -7.10 19.86 -30.54
C LEU A 46 -7.76 19.65 -31.92
N SER A 47 -8.57 18.60 -32.03
CA SER A 47 -9.22 18.23 -33.30
C SER A 47 -10.17 19.31 -33.80
N ASN A 48 -10.84 20.02 -32.87
CA ASN A 48 -11.83 21.06 -33.19
C ASN A 48 -11.25 22.49 -33.29
N ASN A 49 -9.92 22.64 -33.29
CA ASN A 49 -9.24 23.94 -33.30
C ASN A 49 -9.77 24.94 -32.25
N LYS A 50 -10.20 24.46 -31.11
CA LYS A 50 -10.74 25.31 -30.05
C LYS A 50 -9.61 25.98 -29.29
N GLU A 51 -9.76 27.28 -29.05
CA GLU A 51 -8.89 28.02 -28.13
C GLU A 51 -9.06 27.44 -26.72
N GLY A 52 -7.96 27.26 -25.98
CA GLY A 52 -7.99 26.79 -24.60
C GLY A 52 -7.20 25.52 -24.30
N LEU A 53 -6.50 24.97 -25.27
CA LEU A 53 -5.63 23.79 -25.07
C LEU A 53 -4.64 23.99 -23.92
N GLY A 54 -4.04 25.19 -23.78
CA GLY A 54 -3.13 25.52 -22.71
C GLY A 54 -3.76 25.39 -21.32
N THR A 55 -5.05 25.71 -21.20
CA THR A 55 -5.81 25.58 -19.94
C THR A 55 -6.00 24.11 -19.56
N TYR A 56 -6.34 23.25 -20.53
CA TYR A 56 -6.46 21.81 -20.26
C TYR A 56 -5.13 21.18 -19.87
N ILE A 57 -4.04 21.53 -20.55
CA ILE A 57 -2.70 21.06 -20.20
C ILE A 57 -2.31 21.51 -18.79
N PHE A 58 -2.60 22.76 -18.42
CA PHE A 58 -2.31 23.27 -17.09
C PHE A 58 -3.06 22.49 -16.00
N TYR A 59 -4.38 22.28 -16.17
CA TYR A 59 -5.16 21.48 -15.20
C TYR A 59 -4.71 20.03 -15.13
N PHE A 60 -4.32 19.44 -16.24
CA PHE A 60 -3.78 18.09 -16.30
C PHE A 60 -2.48 17.96 -15.50
N ILE A 61 -1.54 18.89 -15.71
CA ILE A 61 -0.28 18.92 -14.95
C ILE A 61 -0.55 19.10 -13.46
N LEU A 62 -1.45 20.02 -13.10
CA LEU A 62 -1.82 20.28 -11.72
C LEU A 62 -2.41 19.04 -11.05
N LEU A 63 -3.31 18.34 -11.74
CA LEU A 63 -3.92 17.10 -11.28
C LEU A 63 -2.86 16.01 -11.03
N PHE A 64 -1.91 15.86 -11.96
CA PHE A 64 -0.82 14.90 -11.83
C PHE A 64 0.11 15.20 -10.65
N ILE A 65 0.41 16.46 -10.40
CA ILE A 65 1.21 16.89 -9.25
C ILE A 65 0.48 16.53 -7.95
N ILE A 66 -0.82 16.84 -7.86
CA ILE A 66 -1.63 16.54 -6.68
C ILE A 66 -1.68 15.02 -6.42
N ILE A 67 -1.98 14.23 -7.44
CA ILE A 67 -1.99 12.76 -7.35
C ILE A 67 -0.64 12.23 -6.89
N THR A 68 0.46 12.74 -7.43
CA THR A 68 1.81 12.30 -7.06
C THR A 68 2.13 12.61 -5.60
N ILE A 69 1.79 13.80 -5.12
CA ILE A 69 1.99 14.20 -3.73
C ILE A 69 1.18 13.30 -2.79
N LEU A 70 -0.10 13.08 -3.09
CA LEU A 70 -0.98 12.22 -2.31
C LEU A 70 -0.45 10.77 -2.28
N LYS A 71 0.05 10.27 -3.41
CA LYS A 71 0.64 8.92 -3.52
C LYS A 71 1.89 8.75 -2.65
N VAL A 72 2.74 9.76 -2.59
CA VAL A 72 3.92 9.75 -1.71
C VAL A 72 3.50 9.76 -0.24
N ILE A 73 2.53 10.59 0.13
CA ILE A 73 2.03 10.68 1.51
C ILE A 73 1.39 9.35 1.93
N SER A 74 0.51 8.79 1.11
CA SER A 74 -0.15 7.50 1.37
C SER A 74 0.87 6.38 1.56
N ARG A 75 1.84 6.25 0.65
CA ARG A 75 2.91 5.25 0.77
C ARG A 75 3.75 5.42 2.02
N ARG A 76 4.11 6.65 2.38
CA ARG A 76 4.88 6.91 3.62
C ARG A 76 4.09 6.53 4.86
N THR A 77 2.80 6.81 4.89
CA THR A 77 1.91 6.46 6.00
C THR A 77 1.79 4.95 6.16
N LEU A 78 1.51 4.22 5.08
CA LEU A 78 1.39 2.77 5.08
C LEU A 78 2.70 2.08 5.44
N LEU A 79 3.79 2.41 4.75
CA LEU A 79 5.10 1.81 4.99
C LEU A 79 5.65 2.17 6.37
N GLY A 80 5.33 3.36 6.88
CA GLY A 80 5.70 3.78 8.25
C GLY A 80 5.04 2.91 9.30
N SER A 81 3.74 2.65 9.17
CA SER A 81 2.99 1.80 10.09
C SER A 81 3.53 0.36 10.10
N ILE A 82 3.84 -0.18 8.92
CA ILE A 82 4.37 -1.54 8.80
C ILE A 82 5.80 -1.67 9.34
N ARG A 83 6.64 -0.63 9.20
CA ARG A 83 7.96 -0.62 9.85
C ARG A 83 7.87 -0.66 11.37
N ARG A 84 6.87 0.00 11.97
CA ARG A 84 6.62 -0.09 13.42
C ARG A 84 6.19 -1.49 13.83
N MET A 85 5.38 -2.15 13.01
CA MET A 85 5.02 -3.55 13.21
C MET A 85 6.26 -4.45 13.15
N GLU A 86 7.12 -4.29 12.15
CA GLU A 86 8.39 -5.03 12.03
C GLU A 86 9.24 -4.89 13.29
N TYR A 87 9.37 -3.67 13.81
CA TYR A 87 10.11 -3.39 15.03
C TYR A 87 9.52 -4.14 16.23
N LEU A 88 8.21 -4.07 16.44
CA LEU A 88 7.52 -4.78 17.52
C LEU A 88 7.70 -6.30 17.43
N PHE A 89 7.59 -6.88 16.23
CA PHE A 89 7.81 -8.31 16.06
C PHE A 89 9.25 -8.71 16.36
N ARG A 90 10.23 -7.94 15.94
CA ARG A 90 11.65 -8.21 16.24
C ARG A 90 11.94 -8.12 17.73
N GLU A 91 11.39 -7.13 18.42
CA GLU A 91 11.54 -6.97 19.87
C GLU A 91 10.97 -8.17 20.63
N ILE A 92 9.75 -8.60 20.28
CA ILE A 92 9.10 -9.74 20.90
C ILE A 92 9.85 -11.05 20.60
N LEU A 93 10.28 -11.25 19.36
CA LEU A 93 11.05 -12.44 18.99
C LEU A 93 12.40 -12.48 19.73
N CYS A 94 13.08 -11.33 19.82
CA CYS A 94 14.34 -11.22 20.54
C CYS A 94 14.18 -11.55 22.03
N SER A 95 13.17 -10.95 22.67
CA SER A 95 12.89 -11.21 24.09
C SER A 95 12.54 -12.67 24.35
N LYS A 96 11.81 -13.33 23.44
CA LYS A 96 11.51 -14.77 23.55
C LYS A 96 12.73 -15.63 23.26
N ALA A 97 13.55 -15.28 22.28
CA ALA A 97 14.77 -16.02 21.99
C ALA A 97 15.69 -16.06 23.20
N LEU A 98 15.83 -14.97 23.94
CA LEU A 98 16.62 -14.93 25.17
C LEU A 98 16.08 -15.82 26.30
N GLN A 99 14.79 -16.17 26.28
CA GLN A 99 14.14 -17.03 27.27
C GLN A 99 14.17 -18.53 26.89
N VAL A 100 14.59 -18.86 25.67
CA VAL A 100 14.65 -20.24 25.18
C VAL A 100 15.83 -20.97 25.82
N LYS A 101 15.61 -22.22 26.26
CA LYS A 101 16.63 -23.06 26.87
C LYS A 101 17.78 -23.32 25.89
N THR A 102 18.99 -23.41 26.43
CA THR A 102 20.23 -23.69 25.68
C THR A 102 20.14 -24.94 24.82
N THR A 103 19.43 -25.98 25.33
CA THR A 103 19.19 -27.24 24.60
C THR A 103 18.49 -27.06 23.24
N TYR A 104 17.67 -26.00 23.08
CA TYR A 104 17.05 -25.69 21.79
C TYR A 104 18.07 -25.17 20.79
N TYR A 105 19.01 -24.33 21.22
CA TYR A 105 20.08 -23.80 20.39
C TYR A 105 21.09 -24.86 19.97
N GLU A 106 21.35 -25.82 20.88
CA GLU A 106 22.19 -26.97 20.58
C GLU A 106 21.58 -27.88 19.53
N ALA A 107 20.27 -28.08 19.55
CA ALA A 107 19.55 -28.92 18.59
C ALA A 107 19.30 -28.25 17.23
N ASN A 108 19.03 -26.94 17.21
CA ASN A 108 18.59 -26.22 15.99
C ASN A 108 19.60 -25.22 15.44
N GLY A 109 20.66 -24.93 16.21
CA GLY A 109 21.64 -23.90 15.89
C GLY A 109 21.11 -22.46 16.04
N PRO A 110 21.95 -21.49 16.41
CA PRO A 110 21.57 -20.10 16.57
C PRO A 110 21.16 -19.44 15.24
N GLY A 111 21.66 -19.95 14.11
CA GLY A 111 21.36 -19.44 12.76
C GLY A 111 19.90 -19.54 12.38
N LYS A 112 19.19 -20.59 12.83
CA LYS A 112 17.75 -20.74 12.56
C LYS A 112 16.90 -19.63 13.22
N VAL A 113 17.24 -19.26 14.44
CA VAL A 113 16.54 -18.18 15.17
C VAL A 113 16.86 -16.83 14.51
N MET A 114 18.11 -16.61 14.11
CA MET A 114 18.51 -15.39 13.39
C MET A 114 17.82 -15.29 12.03
N ALA A 115 17.71 -16.39 11.28
CA ALA A 115 16.98 -16.42 10.01
C ALA A 115 15.51 -16.05 10.18
N LEU A 116 14.84 -16.55 11.21
CA LEU A 116 13.45 -16.22 11.53
C LEU A 116 13.30 -14.73 11.87
N MET A 117 14.20 -14.16 12.66
CA MET A 117 14.16 -12.74 13.02
C MET A 117 14.45 -11.80 11.85
N THR A 118 15.27 -12.24 10.88
CA THR A 118 15.65 -11.40 9.73
C THR A 118 14.77 -11.64 8.53
N ASN A 119 14.72 -12.87 8.03
CA ASN A 119 14.07 -13.19 6.76
C ASN A 119 12.54 -13.25 6.89
N ASP A 120 12.04 -13.97 7.89
CA ASP A 120 10.59 -14.20 8.02
C ASP A 120 9.86 -12.91 8.41
N VAL A 121 10.42 -12.12 9.32
CA VAL A 121 9.85 -10.82 9.70
C VAL A 121 9.91 -9.83 8.52
N THR A 122 10.98 -9.86 7.74
CA THR A 122 11.08 -9.02 6.54
C THR A 122 10.08 -9.45 5.47
N SER A 123 9.91 -10.75 5.25
CA SER A 123 8.90 -11.29 4.31
C SER A 123 7.48 -10.91 4.74
N LEU A 124 7.18 -10.97 6.02
CA LEU A 124 5.90 -10.52 6.58
C LEU A 124 5.68 -9.02 6.35
N ARG A 125 6.71 -8.19 6.54
CA ARG A 125 6.67 -6.76 6.24
C ARG A 125 6.33 -6.49 4.77
N VAL A 126 6.99 -7.21 3.85
CA VAL A 126 6.74 -7.04 2.41
C VAL A 126 5.34 -7.48 2.04
N ALA A 127 4.86 -8.61 2.57
CA ALA A 127 3.51 -9.12 2.32
C ALA A 127 2.44 -8.15 2.81
N LEU A 128 2.53 -7.66 4.05
CA LEU A 128 1.56 -6.73 4.62
C LEU A 128 1.72 -5.29 4.12
N GLY A 129 2.89 -4.93 3.61
CA GLY A 129 3.14 -3.63 2.99
C GLY A 129 2.73 -3.61 1.53
N LEU A 130 3.68 -3.98 0.70
CA LEU A 130 3.51 -3.94 -0.75
C LEU A 130 2.45 -4.93 -1.24
N GLY A 131 2.36 -6.13 -0.65
CA GLY A 131 1.40 -7.14 -1.05
C GLY A 131 -0.04 -6.66 -0.90
N VAL A 132 -0.39 -6.08 0.25
CA VAL A 132 -1.74 -5.55 0.49
C VAL A 132 -2.05 -4.38 -0.44
N MET A 133 -1.10 -3.46 -0.67
CA MET A 133 -1.28 -2.35 -1.61
C MET A 133 -1.61 -2.87 -3.02
N ILE A 134 -0.83 -3.82 -3.52
CA ILE A 134 -1.03 -4.39 -4.86
C ILE A 134 -2.39 -5.10 -4.95
N ILE A 135 -2.79 -5.85 -3.92
CA ILE A 135 -4.09 -6.55 -3.91
C ILE A 135 -5.24 -5.54 -3.95
N VAL A 136 -5.15 -4.44 -3.18
CA VAL A 136 -6.16 -3.38 -3.17
C VAL A 136 -6.26 -2.73 -4.54
N ASP A 137 -5.12 -2.36 -5.16
CA ASP A 137 -5.08 -1.78 -6.50
C ASP A 137 -5.72 -2.74 -7.54
N ILE A 138 -5.35 -4.02 -7.54
CA ILE A 138 -5.89 -5.01 -8.48
C ILE A 138 -7.41 -5.15 -8.33
N ILE A 139 -7.91 -5.31 -7.11
CA ILE A 139 -9.34 -5.45 -6.85
C ILE A 139 -10.07 -4.19 -7.30
N PHE A 140 -9.56 -3.02 -6.96
CA PHE A 140 -10.17 -1.75 -7.32
C PHE A 140 -10.27 -1.58 -8.84
N TYR A 141 -9.16 -1.71 -9.56
CA TYR A 141 -9.14 -1.56 -11.02
C TYR A 141 -9.96 -2.66 -11.74
N SER A 142 -10.00 -3.88 -11.20
CA SER A 142 -10.84 -4.94 -11.76
C SER A 142 -12.33 -4.62 -11.64
N ILE A 143 -12.78 -4.16 -10.49
CA ILE A 143 -14.19 -3.81 -10.27
C ILE A 143 -14.59 -2.62 -11.13
N VAL A 144 -13.81 -1.53 -11.06
CA VAL A 144 -14.15 -0.29 -11.77
C VAL A 144 -14.01 -0.47 -13.27
N GLY A 145 -12.98 -1.16 -13.74
CA GLY A 145 -12.80 -1.49 -15.15
C GLY A 145 -13.97 -2.30 -15.71
N SER A 146 -14.46 -3.28 -14.96
CA SER A 146 -15.64 -4.06 -15.35
C SER A 146 -16.90 -3.21 -15.45
N ILE A 147 -17.13 -2.31 -14.50
CA ILE A 147 -18.29 -1.40 -14.51
C ILE A 147 -18.25 -0.47 -15.72
N ILE A 148 -17.09 0.13 -16.01
CA ILE A 148 -16.92 1.04 -17.15
C ILE A 148 -17.13 0.30 -18.48
N LEU A 149 -16.65 -0.95 -18.60
CA LEU A 149 -16.84 -1.75 -19.80
C LEU A 149 -18.33 -2.06 -20.04
N ILE A 150 -19.06 -2.46 -18.99
CA ILE A 150 -20.50 -2.74 -19.09
C ILE A 150 -21.26 -1.50 -19.53
N GLN A 151 -20.98 -0.32 -18.96
CA GLN A 151 -21.65 0.93 -19.33
C GLN A 151 -21.33 1.43 -20.75
N LYS A 152 -20.24 0.98 -21.37
CA LYS A 152 -19.88 1.37 -22.74
C LYS A 152 -20.42 0.39 -23.82
N ILE A 153 -20.86 -0.78 -23.43
CA ILE A 153 -21.37 -1.81 -24.36
C ILE A 153 -22.88 -1.65 -24.57
N ASP A 154 -23.60 -1.03 -23.61
CA ASP A 154 -24.99 -0.61 -23.78
C ASP A 154 -25.09 0.76 -24.47
#